data_5f6cc2083def9a2fff8fcac7e7984ca1
#
_entry.id   5f6cc2083def9a2fff8fcac7e7984ca1
#
_cell.length_a   1.000
_cell.length_b   1.000
_cell.length_c   1.000
_cell.angle_alpha   90.00
_cell.angle_beta   90.00
_cell.angle_gamma   90.00
#
_symmetry.space_group_name_H-M   'P 1'
#
loop_
_entity.id
_entity.type
_entity.pdbx_description
1 polymer ?
#
loop_
_entity_poly.entity_id
_entity_poly.type
_entity_poly.pdbx_seq_one_letter_code
_entity_poly.pdbx_strand_id
1 'polypeptide(L)'
;MKPTRTTGRSFPGRLWRSPLRGPWLTSVFGSILLVTLPVVIVTGLLSYIAYGPRFGQAVPAEVGWLRLPVFDWPTDPPWLYRATQGLHVGLGLVLIPVVLAKLWSVIPRLFAWPPARSIAQLLERVSVLMLVGGILFEMVTGVLNIQYDYIFGFSFYTAHYFGAWVFVIGFLMHVTIKGRRMWAGLRSMSLRAVLRTPAADTHPEPWRPGGLAAAEPGPATMSRRGALALVGGGALFLALITAGQTLGGRTRPAALLLPHGRGRGSGANDFDVNRTAAAAGIAAADIGARWRLTLGGGARPVVLDRASLLAMPQHTAVLPIACVEGWSTTQAWTGVRLADLARLAGVPAPRSARVSSVERAGAFNAATLHGSQVLHPDALLALRVNGAELSVDHGFPARIVVPALPGVHNPKWVAAIDFRAGGDA
;
A
#
# COMPACT_ATOMS: atom_id res chain seq x y z
N MET A 1 44.64 16.49 -38.53
CA MET A 1 43.98 15.46 -37.69
C MET A 1 42.50 15.78 -37.61
N LYS A 2 41.61 15.10 -38.31
CA LYS A 2 40.16 15.26 -38.21
C LYS A 2 39.69 14.63 -36.90
N PRO A 3 38.85 15.31 -36.09
CA PRO A 3 38.31 14.69 -34.91
C PRO A 3 37.35 13.54 -35.30
N THR A 4 37.64 12.34 -34.85
CA THR A 4 36.77 11.17 -34.98
C THR A 4 35.43 11.48 -34.31
N ARG A 5 34.38 11.65 -35.12
CA ARG A 5 32.98 11.66 -34.66
C ARG A 5 32.71 10.35 -33.94
N THR A 6 32.70 10.36 -32.64
CA THR A 6 32.07 9.30 -31.85
C THR A 6 30.57 9.35 -32.14
N THR A 7 30.13 8.46 -33.01
CA THR A 7 28.71 8.23 -33.33
C THR A 7 28.01 7.67 -32.09
N GLY A 8 27.61 8.57 -31.20
CA GLY A 8 26.61 8.23 -30.22
C GLY A 8 25.31 7.93 -30.98
N ARG A 9 24.80 6.70 -30.89
CA ARG A 9 23.48 6.34 -31.42
C ARG A 9 22.47 7.37 -30.94
N SER A 10 22.02 8.25 -31.84
CA SER A 10 20.93 9.15 -31.57
C SER A 10 19.65 8.30 -31.49
N PHE A 11 18.96 8.33 -30.37
CA PHE A 11 17.63 7.76 -30.28
C PHE A 11 16.72 8.44 -31.30
N PRO A 12 16.14 7.70 -32.27
CA PRO A 12 15.25 8.29 -33.25
C PRO A 12 13.93 8.70 -32.58
N GLY A 13 13.49 9.92 -32.83
CA GLY A 13 12.18 10.40 -32.41
C GLY A 13 12.19 11.80 -31.82
N ARG A 14 11.15 12.58 -32.14
CA ARG A 14 10.95 13.97 -31.65
C ARG A 14 10.94 14.08 -30.11
N LEU A 15 10.43 13.07 -29.41
CA LEU A 15 10.35 12.99 -27.94
C LEU A 15 11.73 13.11 -27.27
N TRP A 16 12.77 12.52 -27.88
CA TRP A 16 14.12 12.48 -27.30
C TRP A 16 14.95 13.70 -27.67
N ARG A 17 14.49 14.50 -28.63
CA ARG A 17 15.08 15.78 -29.04
C ARG A 17 14.46 16.99 -28.34
N SER A 18 13.59 16.75 -27.36
CA SER A 18 12.94 17.82 -26.61
C SER A 18 13.96 18.71 -25.89
N PRO A 19 13.88 20.05 -26.03
CA PRO A 19 14.74 21.00 -25.33
C PRO A 19 14.44 21.07 -23.83
N LEU A 20 13.34 20.47 -23.38
CA LEU A 20 12.98 20.36 -21.96
C LEU A 20 13.88 19.36 -21.21
N ARG A 21 14.47 18.39 -21.93
CA ARG A 21 15.38 17.42 -21.33
C ARG A 21 16.67 18.11 -20.91
N GLY A 22 16.97 18.01 -19.62
CA GLY A 22 18.16 18.64 -19.06
C GLY A 22 18.29 18.41 -17.56
N PRO A 23 19.41 18.84 -16.95
CA PRO A 23 19.67 18.70 -15.53
C PRO A 23 18.58 19.29 -14.63
N TRP A 24 18.04 20.46 -14.97
CA TRP A 24 17.10 21.16 -14.11
C TRP A 24 15.79 20.38 -13.92
N LEU A 25 15.08 20.11 -15.02
CA LEU A 25 13.76 19.42 -14.94
C LEU A 25 13.91 18.01 -14.37
N THR A 26 14.98 17.31 -14.74
CA THR A 26 15.31 16.00 -14.17
C THR A 26 15.55 16.08 -12.66
N SER A 27 16.18 17.16 -12.18
CA SER A 27 16.44 17.38 -10.75
C SER A 27 15.17 17.76 -9.99
N VAL A 28 14.25 18.52 -10.59
CA VAL A 28 12.95 18.84 -9.99
C VAL A 28 12.15 17.55 -9.75
N PHE A 29 12.00 16.69 -10.75
CA PHE A 29 11.33 15.39 -10.54
C PHE A 29 12.07 14.52 -9.54
N GLY A 30 13.42 14.55 -9.56
CA GLY A 30 14.25 13.85 -8.59
C GLY A 30 14.05 14.33 -7.15
N SER A 31 13.88 15.61 -6.92
CA SER A 31 13.64 16.15 -5.57
C SER A 31 12.26 15.80 -5.03
N ILE A 32 11.23 15.78 -5.88
CA ILE A 32 9.90 15.31 -5.50
C ILE A 32 9.98 13.83 -5.06
N LEU A 33 10.64 12.98 -5.86
CA LEU A 33 10.81 11.57 -5.54
C LEU A 33 11.66 11.35 -4.30
N LEU A 34 12.70 12.18 -4.08
CA LEU A 34 13.55 12.09 -2.89
C LEU A 34 12.80 12.35 -1.58
N VAL A 35 11.77 13.19 -1.61
CA VAL A 35 10.93 13.47 -0.43
C VAL A 35 9.82 12.43 -0.26
N THR A 36 9.20 12.04 -1.36
CA THR A 36 7.97 11.21 -1.31
C THR A 36 8.26 9.72 -1.22
N LEU A 37 9.30 9.20 -1.89
CA LEU A 37 9.63 7.77 -1.83
C LEU A 37 10.00 7.28 -0.43
N PRO A 38 10.75 8.00 0.42
CA PRO A 38 10.95 7.59 1.81
C PRO A 38 9.63 7.42 2.58
N VAL A 39 8.64 8.28 2.33
CA VAL A 39 7.31 8.14 2.95
C VAL A 39 6.63 6.85 2.49
N VAL A 40 6.65 6.55 1.19
CA VAL A 40 6.10 5.30 0.64
C VAL A 40 6.82 4.08 1.21
N ILE A 41 8.15 4.11 1.29
CA ILE A 41 8.97 3.03 1.86
C ILE A 41 8.58 2.79 3.33
N VAL A 42 8.59 3.84 4.16
CA VAL A 42 8.27 3.73 5.59
C VAL A 42 6.85 3.24 5.81
N THR A 43 5.87 3.77 5.08
CA THR A 43 4.47 3.32 5.21
C THR A 43 4.28 1.88 4.73
N GLY A 44 5.03 1.42 3.73
CA GLY A 44 5.05 0.01 3.31
C GLY A 44 5.63 -0.92 4.37
N LEU A 45 6.74 -0.53 5.01
CA LEU A 45 7.33 -1.28 6.12
C LEU A 45 6.40 -1.32 7.34
N LEU A 46 5.71 -0.22 7.64
CA LEU A 46 4.69 -0.19 8.69
C LEU A 46 3.50 -1.12 8.36
N SER A 47 3.08 -1.16 7.10
CA SER A 47 2.05 -2.10 6.65
C SER A 47 2.49 -3.56 6.83
N TYR A 48 3.75 -3.90 6.49
CA TYR A 48 4.32 -5.22 6.76
C TYR A 48 4.23 -5.61 8.23
N ILE A 49 4.59 -4.70 9.15
CA ILE A 49 4.51 -4.93 10.59
C ILE A 49 3.06 -5.14 11.04
N ALA A 50 2.12 -4.33 10.52
CA ALA A 50 0.70 -4.42 10.83
C ALA A 50 0.09 -5.77 10.43
N TYR A 51 0.63 -6.41 9.39
CA TYR A 51 0.21 -7.75 8.97
C TYR A 51 0.63 -8.87 9.91
N GLY A 52 1.41 -8.60 10.96
CA GLY A 52 1.77 -9.56 11.99
C GLY A 52 2.59 -10.75 11.46
N PRO A 53 3.79 -10.53 10.90
CA PRO A 53 4.60 -11.59 10.28
C PRO A 53 4.97 -12.70 11.26
N ARG A 54 4.98 -12.42 12.58
CA ARG A 54 5.20 -13.42 13.64
C ARG A 54 4.19 -14.57 13.62
N PHE A 55 3.02 -14.36 13.04
CA PHE A 55 1.96 -15.36 12.98
C PHE A 55 1.92 -16.11 11.66
N GLY A 56 2.90 -15.92 10.79
CA GLY A 56 2.98 -16.58 9.49
C GLY A 56 1.86 -16.19 8.52
N GLN A 57 1.22 -15.05 8.75
CA GLN A 57 0.06 -14.63 7.97
C GLN A 57 0.51 -13.74 6.81
N ALA A 58 0.21 -14.15 5.59
CA ALA A 58 0.23 -13.40 4.33
C ALA A 58 1.56 -12.85 3.82
N VAL A 59 2.65 -12.81 4.61
CA VAL A 59 3.96 -12.28 4.20
C VAL A 59 5.07 -13.15 4.77
N PRO A 60 6.22 -13.28 4.11
CA PRO A 60 7.36 -13.98 4.70
C PRO A 60 7.69 -13.37 6.07
N ALA A 61 7.61 -14.19 7.11
CA ALA A 61 7.97 -13.76 8.47
C ALA A 61 9.47 -13.45 8.59
N GLU A 62 10.26 -14.02 7.69
CA GLU A 62 11.71 -13.89 7.67
C GLU A 62 12.22 -13.70 6.24
N VAL A 63 13.23 -12.86 6.08
CA VAL A 63 13.96 -12.69 4.82
C VAL A 63 15.34 -13.37 5.02
N GLY A 64 15.38 -14.71 4.92
CA GLY A 64 16.57 -15.50 5.16
C GLY A 64 17.18 -15.19 6.52
N TRP A 65 18.44 -14.73 6.56
CA TRP A 65 19.14 -14.33 7.77
C TRP A 65 18.80 -12.91 8.25
N LEU A 66 18.14 -12.11 7.43
CA LEU A 66 17.73 -10.73 7.77
C LEU A 66 16.37 -10.76 8.48
N ARG A 67 16.42 -10.71 9.80
CA ARG A 67 15.21 -10.54 10.61
C ARG A 67 14.91 -9.07 10.76
N LEU A 68 13.75 -8.64 10.24
CA LEU A 68 13.29 -7.27 10.45
C LEU A 68 12.81 -7.11 11.90
N PRO A 69 13.07 -5.95 12.54
CA PRO A 69 12.47 -5.66 13.83
C PRO A 69 10.95 -5.60 13.66
N VAL A 70 10.25 -6.44 14.42
CA VAL A 70 8.79 -6.53 14.44
C VAL A 70 8.33 -6.19 15.84
N PHE A 71 7.39 -5.27 15.96
CA PHE A 71 6.72 -4.92 17.21
C PHE A 71 5.23 -5.24 17.09
N ASP A 72 4.56 -5.32 18.23
CA ASP A 72 3.13 -5.52 18.28
C ASP A 72 2.43 -4.27 17.75
N TRP A 73 1.64 -4.43 16.68
CA TRP A 73 0.97 -3.30 16.07
C TRP A 73 -0.02 -2.67 17.06
N PRO A 74 0.06 -1.35 17.29
CA PRO A 74 -0.78 -0.69 18.27
C PRO A 74 -2.24 -0.61 17.82
N THR A 75 -3.15 -0.55 18.80
CA THR A 75 -4.58 -0.36 18.59
C THR A 75 -5.01 1.10 18.61
N ASP A 76 -4.12 1.97 19.09
CA ASP A 76 -4.36 3.41 19.17
C ASP A 76 -3.30 4.21 18.41
N PRO A 77 -3.71 5.24 17.67
CA PRO A 77 -5.11 5.64 17.42
C PRO A 77 -5.81 4.68 16.41
N PRO A 78 -7.14 4.50 16.50
CA PRO A 78 -7.87 3.54 15.65
C PRO A 78 -7.70 3.71 14.13
N TRP A 79 -7.37 4.94 13.69
CA TRP A 79 -7.15 5.27 12.28
C TRP A 79 -5.71 4.98 11.79
N LEU A 80 -4.82 4.46 12.62
CA LEU A 80 -3.39 4.34 12.30
C LEU A 80 -3.14 3.51 11.03
N TYR A 81 -3.69 2.30 10.94
CA TYR A 81 -3.51 1.48 9.74
C TYR A 81 -4.15 2.09 8.49
N ARG A 82 -5.34 2.69 8.65
CA ARG A 82 -5.98 3.43 7.56
C ARG A 82 -5.09 4.55 7.01
N ALA A 83 -4.41 5.30 7.89
CA ALA A 83 -3.53 6.39 7.47
C ALA A 83 -2.26 5.87 6.79
N THR A 84 -1.59 4.88 7.39
CA THR A 84 -0.34 4.33 6.83
C THR A 84 -0.58 3.64 5.50
N GLN A 85 -1.59 2.78 5.40
CA GLN A 85 -1.90 2.05 4.18
C GLN A 85 -2.48 2.96 3.08
N GLY A 86 -3.38 3.86 3.46
CA GLY A 86 -3.94 4.83 2.50
C GLY A 86 -2.89 5.76 1.93
N LEU A 87 -1.94 6.19 2.76
CA LEU A 87 -0.81 7.00 2.30
C LEU A 87 0.14 6.20 1.40
N HIS A 88 0.43 4.93 1.75
CA HIS A 88 1.26 4.05 0.92
C HIS A 88 0.67 3.87 -0.48
N VAL A 89 -0.57 3.41 -0.57
CA VAL A 89 -1.25 3.16 -1.85
C VAL A 89 -1.51 4.47 -2.59
N GLY A 90 -2.03 5.50 -1.89
CA GLY A 90 -2.35 6.79 -2.50
C GLY A 90 -1.13 7.48 -3.10
N LEU A 91 -0.01 7.59 -2.35
CA LEU A 91 1.23 8.16 -2.88
C LEU A 91 1.83 7.28 -3.98
N GLY A 92 1.79 5.96 -3.85
CA GLY A 92 2.25 5.05 -4.89
C GLY A 92 1.60 5.35 -6.24
N LEU A 93 0.29 5.53 -6.27
CA LEU A 93 -0.46 5.89 -7.48
C LEU A 93 -0.17 7.31 -7.96
N VAL A 94 -0.16 8.29 -7.06
CA VAL A 94 0.06 9.72 -7.37
C VAL A 94 1.46 9.95 -7.94
N LEU A 95 2.45 9.14 -7.57
CA LEU A 95 3.81 9.26 -8.07
C LEU A 95 4.03 8.71 -9.48
N ILE A 96 3.09 7.94 -10.04
CA ILE A 96 3.21 7.36 -11.39
C ILE A 96 3.58 8.41 -12.45
N PRO A 97 2.87 9.56 -12.60
CA PRO A 97 3.25 10.58 -13.58
C PRO A 97 4.64 11.16 -13.35
N VAL A 98 5.04 11.34 -12.09
CA VAL A 98 6.37 11.89 -11.73
C VAL A 98 7.48 10.91 -12.10
N VAL A 99 7.30 9.62 -11.80
CA VAL A 99 8.25 8.55 -12.16
C VAL A 99 8.38 8.44 -13.68
N LEU A 100 7.28 8.42 -14.41
CA LEU A 100 7.29 8.35 -15.88
C LEU A 100 7.98 9.56 -16.51
N ALA A 101 7.72 10.78 -16.00
CA ALA A 101 8.38 11.99 -16.43
C ALA A 101 9.90 11.99 -16.12
N LYS A 102 10.26 11.48 -14.94
CA LYS A 102 11.67 11.29 -14.58
C LYS A 102 12.36 10.29 -15.50
N LEU A 103 11.73 9.14 -15.77
CA LEU A 103 12.24 8.14 -16.70
C LEU A 103 12.41 8.71 -18.10
N TRP A 104 11.39 9.39 -18.63
CA TRP A 104 11.50 10.07 -19.93
C TRP A 104 12.72 10.99 -19.99
N SER A 105 13.02 11.73 -18.94
CA SER A 105 14.16 12.66 -18.93
C SER A 105 15.53 11.96 -18.98
N VAL A 106 15.63 10.69 -18.54
CA VAL A 106 16.91 9.96 -18.41
C VAL A 106 17.06 8.75 -19.35
N ILE A 107 16.00 8.27 -20.00
CA ILE A 107 15.99 7.05 -20.82
C ILE A 107 17.14 6.99 -21.84
N PRO A 108 17.46 8.02 -22.67
CA PRO A 108 18.55 7.91 -23.65
C PRO A 108 19.91 7.64 -23.02
N ARG A 109 20.09 8.06 -21.77
CA ARG A 109 21.33 7.80 -21.04
C ARG A 109 21.39 6.37 -20.47
N LEU A 110 20.25 5.76 -20.17
CA LEU A 110 20.21 4.39 -19.71
C LEU A 110 20.76 3.41 -20.77
N PHE A 111 20.54 3.71 -22.04
CA PHE A 111 20.97 2.88 -23.18
C PHE A 111 22.26 3.37 -23.84
N ALA A 112 23.02 4.29 -23.21
CA ALA A 112 24.29 4.77 -23.76
C ALA A 112 25.34 3.67 -23.79
N TRP A 113 26.08 3.56 -24.91
CA TRP A 113 27.13 2.56 -25.14
C TRP A 113 28.52 3.22 -25.17
N PRO A 114 29.61 2.60 -24.66
CA PRO A 114 29.60 1.35 -23.89
C PRO A 114 28.98 1.51 -22.49
N PRO A 115 28.43 0.43 -21.93
CA PRO A 115 27.67 0.52 -20.66
C PRO A 115 28.55 0.87 -19.47
N ALA A 116 29.80 0.41 -19.45
CA ALA A 116 30.75 0.73 -18.40
C ALA A 116 32.19 0.79 -18.96
N ARG A 117 32.99 1.76 -18.47
CA ARG A 117 34.43 1.92 -18.78
C ARG A 117 35.29 1.83 -17.52
N SER A 118 34.67 1.75 -16.34
CA SER A 118 35.33 1.62 -15.05
C SER A 118 34.39 0.92 -14.05
N ILE A 119 34.96 0.38 -12.96
CA ILE A 119 34.20 -0.24 -11.87
C ILE A 119 33.20 0.77 -11.27
N ALA A 120 33.60 2.02 -11.05
CA ALA A 120 32.72 3.05 -10.55
C ALA A 120 31.51 3.29 -11.48
N GLN A 121 31.74 3.29 -12.80
CA GLN A 121 30.67 3.43 -13.78
C GLN A 121 29.77 2.17 -13.82
N LEU A 122 30.34 0.98 -13.62
CA LEU A 122 29.56 -0.25 -13.50
C LEU A 122 28.63 -0.20 -12.28
N LEU A 123 29.15 0.18 -11.11
CA LEU A 123 28.34 0.35 -9.89
C LEU A 123 27.24 1.39 -10.08
N GLU A 124 27.53 2.52 -10.74
CA GLU A 124 26.52 3.51 -11.12
C GLU A 124 25.42 2.88 -11.99
N ARG A 125 25.79 2.04 -12.96
CA ARG A 125 24.82 1.37 -13.84
C ARG A 125 23.97 0.33 -13.12
N VAL A 126 24.59 -0.47 -12.25
CA VAL A 126 23.88 -1.45 -11.43
C VAL A 126 22.88 -0.75 -10.52
N SER A 127 23.29 0.34 -9.83
CA SER A 127 22.37 1.10 -8.98
C SER A 127 21.18 1.68 -9.75
N VAL A 128 21.41 2.15 -10.98
CA VAL A 128 20.33 2.66 -11.85
C VAL A 128 19.43 1.52 -12.35
N LEU A 129 19.96 0.37 -12.66
CA LEU A 129 19.18 -0.81 -13.06
C LEU A 129 18.28 -1.28 -11.92
N MET A 130 18.84 -1.41 -10.72
CA MET A 130 18.06 -1.75 -9.51
C MET A 130 16.99 -0.71 -9.22
N LEU A 131 17.32 0.58 -9.34
CA LEU A 131 16.37 1.67 -9.11
C LEU A 131 15.24 1.69 -10.15
N VAL A 132 15.58 1.67 -11.43
CA VAL A 132 14.57 1.77 -12.51
C VAL A 132 13.79 0.48 -12.65
N GLY A 133 14.45 -0.67 -12.64
CA GLY A 133 13.79 -1.97 -12.66
C GLY A 133 12.93 -2.17 -11.41
N GLY A 134 13.47 -1.84 -10.23
CA GLY A 134 12.76 -1.91 -8.97
C GLY A 134 11.52 -1.01 -8.95
N ILE A 135 11.63 0.29 -9.25
CA ILE A 135 10.46 1.18 -9.19
C ILE A 135 9.35 0.78 -10.18
N LEU A 136 9.71 0.32 -11.38
CA LEU A 136 8.72 -0.16 -12.35
C LEU A 136 8.06 -1.46 -11.86
N PHE A 137 8.85 -2.37 -11.28
CA PHE A 137 8.35 -3.61 -10.70
C PHE A 137 7.40 -3.32 -9.53
N GLU A 138 7.78 -2.41 -8.62
CA GLU A 138 6.96 -1.98 -7.49
C GLU A 138 5.65 -1.33 -7.93
N MET A 139 5.68 -0.48 -8.97
CA MET A 139 4.48 0.13 -9.52
C MET A 139 3.54 -0.92 -10.12
N VAL A 140 4.07 -1.87 -10.91
CA VAL A 140 3.25 -2.91 -11.55
C VAL A 140 2.68 -3.86 -10.49
N THR A 141 3.51 -4.38 -9.59
CA THR A 141 3.04 -5.30 -8.54
C THR A 141 2.14 -4.61 -7.54
N GLY A 142 2.38 -3.33 -7.22
CA GLY A 142 1.50 -2.53 -6.36
C GLY A 142 0.11 -2.31 -6.97
N VAL A 143 0.04 -1.97 -8.26
CA VAL A 143 -1.25 -1.84 -8.97
C VAL A 143 -1.96 -3.20 -9.08
N LEU A 144 -1.24 -4.27 -9.40
CA LEU A 144 -1.81 -5.62 -9.47
C LEU A 144 -2.26 -6.13 -8.09
N ASN A 145 -1.59 -5.72 -7.02
CA ASN A 145 -1.95 -6.12 -5.65
C ASN A 145 -3.27 -5.49 -5.15
N ILE A 146 -3.73 -4.38 -5.79
CA ILE A 146 -5.07 -3.84 -5.55
C ILE A 146 -6.17 -4.68 -6.25
N GLN A 147 -5.82 -5.58 -7.14
CA GLN A 147 -6.75 -6.47 -7.81
C GLN A 147 -7.00 -7.73 -6.99
N TYR A 148 -8.21 -8.23 -7.06
CA TYR A 148 -8.64 -9.39 -6.28
C TYR A 148 -8.18 -10.71 -6.90
N ASP A 149 -8.20 -10.78 -8.23
CA ASP A 149 -7.83 -11.99 -8.98
C ASP A 149 -6.36 -11.91 -9.44
N TYR A 150 -5.57 -12.88 -9.02
CA TYR A 150 -4.19 -13.01 -9.44
C TYR A 150 -4.11 -13.75 -10.77
N ILE A 151 -3.65 -13.06 -11.82
CA ILE A 151 -3.46 -13.63 -13.16
C ILE A 151 -2.19 -14.49 -13.28
N PHE A 152 -1.31 -14.45 -12.27
CA PHE A 152 -0.07 -15.24 -12.21
C PHE A 152 -0.09 -16.15 -10.99
N GLY A 153 0.62 -17.27 -11.05
CA GLY A 153 0.66 -18.29 -10.01
C GLY A 153 1.50 -17.94 -8.77
N PHE A 154 1.79 -16.65 -8.52
CA PHE A 154 2.53 -16.20 -7.35
C PHE A 154 1.86 -14.98 -6.70
N SER A 155 2.11 -14.80 -5.40
CA SER A 155 1.57 -13.69 -4.64
C SER A 155 2.26 -12.37 -5.04
N PHE A 156 1.49 -11.41 -5.57
CA PHE A 156 2.00 -10.07 -5.86
C PHE A 156 2.45 -9.34 -4.59
N TYR A 157 1.81 -9.60 -3.47
CA TYR A 157 2.19 -9.04 -2.19
C TYR A 157 3.62 -9.46 -1.79
N THR A 158 3.92 -10.76 -1.91
CA THR A 158 5.26 -11.29 -1.63
C THR A 158 6.29 -10.74 -2.63
N ALA A 159 5.94 -10.69 -3.92
CA ALA A 159 6.80 -10.16 -4.96
C ALA A 159 7.10 -8.67 -4.74
N HIS A 160 6.07 -7.86 -4.41
CA HIS A 160 6.21 -6.45 -4.08
C HIS A 160 7.12 -6.23 -2.86
N TYR A 161 6.96 -7.03 -1.81
CA TYR A 161 7.80 -6.94 -0.62
C TYR A 161 9.29 -7.21 -0.92
N PHE A 162 9.62 -8.27 -1.66
CA PHE A 162 11.01 -8.56 -2.01
C PHE A 162 11.57 -7.57 -3.04
N GLY A 163 10.75 -7.15 -4.01
CA GLY A 163 11.12 -6.13 -4.98
C GLY A 163 11.45 -4.80 -4.32
N ALA A 164 10.73 -4.44 -3.25
CA ALA A 164 10.97 -3.23 -2.48
C ALA A 164 12.39 -3.19 -1.90
N TRP A 165 12.96 -4.31 -1.44
CA TRP A 165 14.34 -4.33 -0.95
C TRP A 165 15.36 -4.07 -2.06
N VAL A 166 15.16 -4.64 -3.26
CA VAL A 166 16.00 -4.35 -4.43
C VAL A 166 15.90 -2.87 -4.79
N PHE A 167 14.68 -2.34 -4.81
CA PHE A 167 14.44 -0.91 -5.06
C PHE A 167 15.10 -0.02 -4.00
N VAL A 168 14.94 -0.30 -2.71
CA VAL A 168 15.50 0.51 -1.61
C VAL A 168 17.03 0.55 -1.69
N ILE A 169 17.69 -0.59 -1.92
CA ILE A 169 19.15 -0.64 -2.09
C ILE A 169 19.56 0.23 -3.28
N GLY A 170 18.91 0.05 -4.44
CA GLY A 170 19.17 0.86 -5.64
C GLY A 170 18.92 2.35 -5.42
N PHE A 171 17.86 2.71 -4.69
CA PHE A 171 17.51 4.08 -4.33
C PHE A 171 18.60 4.72 -3.45
N LEU A 172 19.02 4.08 -2.38
CA LEU A 172 20.07 4.57 -1.48
C LEU A 172 21.40 4.76 -2.21
N MET A 173 21.83 3.76 -3.00
CA MET A 173 23.02 3.88 -3.85
C MET A 173 22.91 5.03 -4.84
N HIS A 174 21.76 5.19 -5.49
CA HIS A 174 21.55 6.25 -6.48
C HIS A 174 21.58 7.64 -5.83
N VAL A 175 20.93 7.81 -4.68
CA VAL A 175 20.90 9.08 -3.97
C VAL A 175 22.30 9.49 -3.53
N THR A 176 23.10 8.58 -3.00
CA THR A 176 24.48 8.86 -2.58
C THR A 176 25.39 9.26 -3.76
N ILE A 177 25.26 8.57 -4.90
CA ILE A 177 26.05 8.84 -6.10
C ILE A 177 25.61 10.13 -6.80
N LYS A 178 24.31 10.42 -6.87
CA LYS A 178 23.74 11.48 -7.70
C LYS A 178 23.25 12.72 -6.93
N GLY A 179 23.16 12.67 -5.61
CA GLY A 179 22.59 13.76 -4.81
C GLY A 179 23.26 15.12 -5.08
N ARG A 180 24.59 15.17 -5.13
CA ARG A 180 25.33 16.42 -5.46
C ARG A 180 24.98 16.96 -6.86
N ARG A 181 24.83 16.07 -7.86
CA ARG A 181 24.47 16.48 -9.23
C ARG A 181 23.02 16.99 -9.31
N MET A 182 22.11 16.35 -8.57
CA MET A 182 20.74 16.82 -8.45
C MET A 182 20.67 18.21 -7.84
N TRP A 183 21.42 18.46 -6.77
CA TRP A 183 21.46 19.75 -6.11
C TRP A 183 22.02 20.86 -7.01
N ALA A 184 23.09 20.55 -7.76
CA ALA A 184 23.63 21.46 -8.78
C ALA A 184 22.62 21.72 -9.91
N GLY A 185 21.88 20.70 -10.34
CA GLY A 185 20.84 20.83 -11.36
C GLY A 185 19.67 21.72 -10.91
N LEU A 186 19.22 21.62 -9.66
CA LEU A 186 18.16 22.50 -9.12
C LEU A 186 18.60 23.98 -9.11
N ARG A 187 19.89 24.24 -8.88
CA ARG A 187 20.45 25.59 -8.83
C ARG A 187 20.79 26.15 -10.20
N SER A 188 20.73 25.36 -11.28
CA SER A 188 21.08 25.80 -12.62
C SER A 188 20.12 26.83 -13.22
N MET A 189 18.86 26.83 -12.79
CA MET A 189 17.83 27.77 -13.20
C MET A 189 16.94 28.19 -12.03
N SER A 190 16.51 29.44 -12.03
CA SER A 190 15.55 29.94 -11.05
C SER A 190 14.14 29.44 -11.39
N LEU A 191 13.45 28.83 -10.39
CA LEU A 191 12.06 28.42 -10.54
C LEU A 191 11.16 29.57 -11.01
N ARG A 192 11.38 30.78 -10.47
CA ARG A 192 10.60 31.97 -10.85
C ARG A 192 10.77 32.32 -12.33
N ALA A 193 11.98 32.20 -12.85
CA ALA A 193 12.27 32.44 -14.28
C ALA A 193 11.57 31.36 -15.13
N VAL A 194 11.71 30.11 -14.78
CA VAL A 194 11.06 28.98 -15.49
C VAL A 194 9.55 29.13 -15.55
N LEU A 195 8.92 29.53 -14.44
CA LEU A 195 7.45 29.69 -14.38
C LEU A 195 6.94 30.84 -15.27
N ARG A 196 7.81 31.82 -15.61
CA ARG A 196 7.48 32.96 -16.48
C ARG A 196 7.83 32.75 -17.94
N THR A 197 8.73 31.79 -18.25
CA THR A 197 9.20 31.54 -19.62
C THR A 197 8.12 30.84 -20.45
N PRO A 198 7.64 31.41 -21.56
CA PRO A 198 6.71 30.78 -22.48
C PRO A 198 7.39 29.67 -23.30
N ALA A 199 6.60 28.91 -24.06
CA ALA A 199 7.12 27.80 -24.88
C ALA A 199 8.08 28.31 -25.97
N ALA A 200 7.78 29.44 -26.61
CA ALA A 200 8.62 30.02 -27.67
C ALA A 200 10.04 30.34 -27.18
N ASP A 201 10.17 30.80 -25.92
CA ASP A 201 11.45 31.20 -25.32
C ASP A 201 12.09 30.05 -24.49
N THR A 202 11.57 28.83 -24.62
CA THR A 202 12.13 27.69 -23.92
C THR A 202 13.32 27.11 -24.67
N HIS A 203 14.53 27.55 -24.28
CA HIS A 203 15.79 27.06 -24.82
C HIS A 203 16.31 25.79 -24.13
N PRO A 204 17.07 24.93 -24.85
CA PRO A 204 17.69 23.75 -24.24
C PRO A 204 18.78 24.18 -23.24
N GLU A 205 18.99 23.35 -22.22
CA GLU A 205 20.15 23.49 -21.34
C GLU A 205 21.44 23.15 -22.10
N PRO A 206 22.61 23.70 -21.69
CA PRO A 206 23.87 23.44 -22.35
C PRO A 206 24.18 21.96 -22.47
N TRP A 207 24.40 21.51 -23.70
CA TRP A 207 24.80 20.12 -23.96
C TRP A 207 26.21 19.85 -23.44
N ARG A 208 26.40 18.70 -22.84
CA ARG A 208 27.71 18.19 -22.41
C ARG A 208 27.83 16.72 -22.80
N PRO A 209 29.03 16.23 -23.17
CA PRO A 209 29.24 14.80 -23.40
C PRO A 209 28.77 13.96 -22.20
N GLY A 210 27.87 12.99 -22.44
CA GLY A 210 27.27 12.19 -21.37
C GLY A 210 26.29 12.94 -20.46
N GLY A 211 25.85 14.16 -20.82
CA GLY A 211 24.81 14.93 -20.14
C GLY A 211 23.38 14.44 -20.44
N LEU A 212 22.41 15.14 -19.87
CA LEU A 212 20.97 14.84 -20.02
C LEU A 212 20.33 15.65 -21.15
N ALA A 213 20.87 16.82 -21.49
CA ALA A 213 20.39 17.65 -22.59
C ALA A 213 20.60 16.93 -23.94
N ALA A 214 19.67 17.15 -24.88
CA ALA A 214 19.78 16.62 -26.21
C ALA A 214 20.95 17.27 -26.98
N ALA A 215 21.72 16.50 -27.75
CA ALA A 215 22.82 17.03 -28.57
C ALA A 215 22.29 17.89 -29.71
N GLU A 216 21.17 17.49 -30.30
CA GLU A 216 20.48 18.19 -31.39
C GLU A 216 19.03 18.43 -30.98
N PRO A 217 18.76 19.46 -30.18
CA PRO A 217 17.40 19.74 -29.72
C PRO A 217 16.50 20.20 -30.87
N GLY A 218 15.28 19.71 -30.88
CA GLY A 218 14.21 20.23 -31.74
C GLY A 218 13.53 21.45 -31.12
N PRO A 219 12.55 22.05 -31.82
CA PRO A 219 11.76 23.16 -31.27
C PRO A 219 10.97 22.72 -30.04
N ALA A 220 10.76 23.66 -29.11
CA ALA A 220 9.95 23.38 -27.92
C ALA A 220 8.45 23.28 -28.29
N THR A 221 7.83 22.15 -27.94
CA THR A 221 6.37 21.96 -28.10
C THR A 221 5.58 22.45 -26.89
N MET A 222 6.24 22.64 -25.74
CA MET A 222 5.67 23.22 -24.52
C MET A 222 6.78 23.89 -23.69
N SER A 223 6.39 24.72 -22.74
CA SER A 223 7.34 25.29 -21.77
C SER A 223 7.66 24.29 -20.65
N ARG A 224 8.75 24.55 -19.88
CA ARG A 224 9.03 23.77 -18.64
C ARG A 224 7.89 23.90 -17.63
N ARG A 225 7.27 25.07 -17.53
CA ARG A 225 6.05 25.27 -16.74
C ARG A 225 4.92 24.35 -17.21
N GLY A 226 4.71 24.24 -18.54
CA GLY A 226 3.71 23.33 -19.11
C GLY A 226 3.99 21.86 -18.77
N ALA A 227 5.26 21.44 -18.83
CA ALA A 227 5.64 20.07 -18.41
C ALA A 227 5.38 19.82 -16.92
N LEU A 228 5.70 20.78 -16.05
CA LEU A 228 5.40 20.69 -14.62
C LEU A 228 3.89 20.65 -14.36
N ALA A 229 3.12 21.49 -15.07
CA ALA A 229 1.66 21.51 -14.96
C ALA A 229 1.02 20.19 -15.45
N LEU A 230 1.53 19.60 -16.53
CA LEU A 230 1.05 18.32 -17.05
C LEU A 230 1.28 17.19 -16.03
N VAL A 231 2.52 17.09 -15.50
CA VAL A 231 2.87 16.03 -14.54
C VAL A 231 2.17 16.27 -13.20
N GLY A 232 2.18 17.50 -12.70
CA GLY A 232 1.49 17.86 -11.45
C GLY A 232 -0.02 17.75 -11.57
N GLY A 233 -0.60 18.13 -12.70
CA GLY A 233 -2.03 17.96 -13.00
C GLY A 233 -2.42 16.47 -13.05
N GLY A 234 -1.61 15.63 -13.70
CA GLY A 234 -1.82 14.17 -13.71
C GLY A 234 -1.73 13.57 -12.31
N ALA A 235 -0.75 13.98 -11.50
CA ALA A 235 -0.62 13.55 -10.11
C ALA A 235 -1.82 14.01 -9.25
N LEU A 236 -2.24 15.27 -9.39
CA LEU A 236 -3.42 15.81 -8.70
C LEU A 236 -4.70 15.09 -9.14
N PHE A 237 -4.86 14.83 -10.43
CA PHE A 237 -6.01 14.07 -10.94
C PHE A 237 -6.08 12.69 -10.30
N LEU A 238 -4.96 11.94 -10.27
CA LEU A 238 -4.90 10.65 -9.58
C LEU A 238 -5.22 10.78 -8.09
N ALA A 239 -4.69 11.81 -7.42
CA ALA A 239 -5.02 12.06 -6.01
C ALA A 239 -6.52 12.28 -5.81
N LEU A 240 -7.17 13.07 -6.65
CA LEU A 240 -8.60 13.38 -6.56
C LEU A 240 -9.50 12.16 -6.78
N ILE A 241 -9.13 11.27 -7.73
CA ILE A 241 -9.92 10.07 -8.03
C ILE A 241 -9.60 8.86 -7.16
N THR A 242 -8.59 8.96 -6.27
CA THR A 242 -8.19 7.87 -5.36
C THR A 242 -8.36 8.24 -3.89
N ALA A 243 -8.21 9.50 -3.49
CA ALA A 243 -8.28 9.90 -2.08
C ALA A 243 -9.59 9.47 -1.39
N GLY A 244 -10.69 9.47 -2.14
CA GLY A 244 -12.01 9.07 -1.64
C GLY A 244 -12.08 7.63 -1.13
N GLN A 245 -11.24 6.73 -1.66
CA GLN A 245 -11.20 5.34 -1.21
C GLN A 245 -10.66 5.21 0.22
N THR A 246 -9.65 6.01 0.59
CA THR A 246 -9.06 6.00 1.94
C THR A 246 -9.85 6.88 2.91
N LEU A 247 -10.28 8.05 2.47
CA LEU A 247 -11.02 8.99 3.32
C LEU A 247 -12.45 8.51 3.60
N GLY A 248 -13.09 7.85 2.65
CA GLY A 248 -14.45 7.35 2.78
C GLY A 248 -15.51 8.45 2.93
N GLY A 249 -16.67 8.12 3.46
CA GLY A 249 -17.74 9.06 3.75
C GLY A 249 -18.14 9.90 2.53
N ARG A 250 -18.19 11.23 2.67
CA ARG A 250 -18.60 12.17 1.61
C ARG A 250 -17.68 12.19 0.40
N THR A 251 -16.43 11.73 0.52
CA THR A 251 -15.47 11.70 -0.59
C THR A 251 -15.49 10.38 -1.38
N ARG A 252 -16.16 9.34 -0.87
CA ARG A 252 -16.29 8.04 -1.54
C ARG A 252 -16.78 8.12 -3.00
N PRO A 253 -17.74 8.98 -3.38
CA PRO A 253 -18.15 9.10 -4.79
C PRO A 253 -17.04 9.49 -5.76
N ALA A 254 -15.99 10.15 -5.28
CA ALA A 254 -14.80 10.51 -6.07
C ALA A 254 -13.80 9.35 -6.22
N ALA A 255 -13.95 8.24 -5.50
CA ALA A 255 -13.07 7.07 -5.59
C ALA A 255 -13.35 6.27 -6.88
N LEU A 256 -12.90 6.78 -8.03
CA LEU A 256 -13.18 6.18 -9.34
C LEU A 256 -12.39 4.88 -9.59
N LEU A 257 -11.21 4.75 -8.98
CA LEU A 257 -10.34 3.58 -9.10
C LEU A 257 -10.52 2.59 -7.93
N LEU A 258 -11.64 2.68 -7.21
CA LEU A 258 -11.92 1.78 -6.10
C LEU A 258 -12.00 0.33 -6.59
N PRO A 259 -11.22 -0.59 -6.02
CA PRO A 259 -11.32 -2.01 -6.33
C PRO A 259 -12.74 -2.54 -6.09
N HIS A 260 -13.19 -3.47 -6.92
CA HIS A 260 -14.52 -4.13 -6.84
C HIS A 260 -15.74 -3.20 -6.99
N GLY A 261 -15.54 -1.94 -7.46
CA GLY A 261 -16.59 -0.97 -7.71
C GLY A 261 -17.15 -0.28 -6.46
N ARG A 262 -18.19 0.54 -6.61
CA ARG A 262 -18.69 1.45 -5.57
C ARG A 262 -20.00 1.03 -4.91
N GLY A 263 -20.75 0.15 -5.54
CA GLY A 263 -22.06 -0.31 -5.05
C GLY A 263 -21.91 -1.59 -4.26
N ARG A 264 -22.06 -1.54 -2.95
CA ARG A 264 -21.92 -2.69 -2.06
C ARG A 264 -23.01 -2.68 -1.00
N GLY A 265 -24.00 -3.53 -1.18
CA GLY A 265 -25.09 -3.63 -0.25
C GLY A 265 -26.06 -2.46 -0.26
N SER A 266 -26.85 -2.34 0.79
CA SER A 266 -27.86 -1.30 0.96
C SER A 266 -28.04 -0.95 2.43
N GLY A 267 -28.51 0.25 2.72
CA GLY A 267 -28.84 0.68 4.08
C GLY A 267 -27.60 0.63 5.00
N ALA A 268 -27.77 0.02 6.17
CA ALA A 268 -26.72 -0.09 7.20
C ALA A 268 -25.46 -0.84 6.73
N ASN A 269 -25.58 -1.70 5.72
CA ASN A 269 -24.51 -2.51 5.16
C ASN A 269 -23.96 -1.95 3.82
N ASP A 270 -24.24 -0.67 3.47
CA ASP A 270 -23.73 -0.05 2.24
C ASP A 270 -22.29 0.47 2.44
N PHE A 271 -21.34 -0.45 2.45
CA PHE A 271 -19.91 -0.14 2.45
C PHE A 271 -19.11 -1.27 1.78
N ASP A 272 -17.82 -1.03 1.54
CA ASP A 272 -16.99 -1.90 0.73
C ASP A 272 -16.77 -3.29 1.37
N VAL A 273 -16.73 -4.30 0.50
CA VAL A 273 -16.47 -5.71 0.83
C VAL A 273 -15.19 -6.15 0.13
N ASN A 274 -14.22 -6.64 0.88
CA ASN A 274 -12.99 -7.20 0.31
C ASN A 274 -13.22 -8.57 -0.35
N ARG A 275 -14.07 -9.43 0.24
CA ARG A 275 -14.40 -10.76 -0.24
C ARG A 275 -15.84 -11.10 0.11
N THR A 276 -16.63 -11.45 -0.87
CA THR A 276 -18.03 -11.86 -0.66
C THR A 276 -18.11 -13.26 -0.04
N ALA A 277 -19.23 -13.58 0.58
CA ALA A 277 -19.47 -14.92 1.12
C ALA A 277 -19.44 -15.98 0.00
N ALA A 278 -20.00 -15.65 -1.16
CA ALA A 278 -19.96 -16.53 -2.32
C ALA A 278 -18.52 -16.83 -2.77
N ALA A 279 -17.66 -15.79 -2.87
CA ALA A 279 -16.24 -15.97 -3.22
C ALA A 279 -15.45 -16.72 -2.14
N ALA A 280 -15.90 -16.66 -0.88
CA ALA A 280 -15.32 -17.40 0.25
C ALA A 280 -15.88 -18.84 0.38
N GLY A 281 -16.84 -19.24 -0.44
CA GLY A 281 -17.46 -20.55 -0.39
C GLY A 281 -18.33 -20.78 0.85
N ILE A 282 -18.87 -19.71 1.45
CA ILE A 282 -19.71 -19.77 2.65
C ILE A 282 -21.12 -20.19 2.24
N ALA A 283 -21.55 -21.37 2.72
CA ALA A 283 -22.90 -21.86 2.51
C ALA A 283 -23.87 -21.32 3.59
N ALA A 284 -25.16 -21.17 3.23
CA ALA A 284 -26.18 -20.75 4.19
C ALA A 284 -26.28 -21.71 5.39
N ALA A 285 -25.97 -22.99 5.21
CA ALA A 285 -25.94 -23.97 6.29
C ALA A 285 -24.85 -23.73 7.32
N ASP A 286 -23.73 -23.14 6.92
CA ASP A 286 -22.56 -22.84 7.79
C ASP A 286 -22.84 -21.68 8.74
N ILE A 287 -23.74 -20.76 8.36
CA ILE A 287 -24.04 -19.51 9.08
C ILE A 287 -25.51 -19.43 9.55
N GLY A 288 -26.28 -20.47 9.34
CA GLY A 288 -27.70 -20.56 9.70
C GLY A 288 -27.95 -20.87 11.19
N ALA A 289 -29.14 -21.37 11.50
CA ALA A 289 -29.60 -21.64 12.87
C ALA A 289 -28.67 -22.58 13.67
N ARG A 290 -27.92 -23.46 13.00
CA ARG A 290 -26.97 -24.39 13.63
C ARG A 290 -25.60 -23.79 13.89
N TRP A 291 -25.36 -22.55 13.45
CA TRP A 291 -24.08 -21.89 13.73
C TRP A 291 -23.83 -21.75 15.23
N ARG A 292 -22.63 -22.05 15.66
CA ARG A 292 -22.17 -21.88 17.04
C ARG A 292 -20.79 -21.25 17.06
N LEU A 293 -20.56 -20.42 18.09
CA LEU A 293 -19.24 -19.91 18.44
C LEU A 293 -18.64 -20.79 19.52
N THR A 294 -17.45 -21.30 19.30
CA THR A 294 -16.68 -22.04 20.31
C THR A 294 -15.60 -21.13 20.89
N LEU A 295 -15.58 -21.00 22.22
CA LEU A 295 -14.52 -20.32 22.96
C LEU A 295 -13.64 -21.38 23.61
N GLY A 296 -12.35 -21.39 23.26
CA GLY A 296 -11.33 -22.29 23.81
C GLY A 296 -10.32 -21.56 24.69
N GLY A 297 -9.38 -22.36 25.25
CA GLY A 297 -8.25 -21.89 26.07
C GLY A 297 -8.43 -22.05 27.58
N GLY A 298 -9.65 -22.23 28.08
CA GLY A 298 -9.92 -22.56 29.48
C GLY A 298 -10.04 -24.07 29.71
N ALA A 299 -10.46 -24.49 30.93
CA ALA A 299 -10.57 -25.89 31.34
C ALA A 299 -11.57 -26.69 30.48
N ARG A 300 -12.61 -26.04 29.96
CA ARG A 300 -13.61 -26.62 29.05
C ARG A 300 -14.01 -25.61 28.00
N PRO A 301 -14.23 -26.02 26.74
CA PRO A 301 -14.75 -25.11 25.71
C PRO A 301 -16.17 -24.62 26.08
N VAL A 302 -16.42 -23.34 25.82
CA VAL A 302 -17.75 -22.74 25.94
C VAL A 302 -18.35 -22.60 24.55
N VAL A 303 -19.57 -23.12 24.37
CA VAL A 303 -20.27 -23.08 23.07
C VAL A 303 -21.46 -22.15 23.19
N LEU A 304 -21.54 -21.14 22.34
CA LEU A 304 -22.56 -20.10 22.32
C LEU A 304 -23.30 -20.13 20.98
N ASP A 305 -24.60 -19.96 21.01
CA ASP A 305 -25.37 -19.62 19.83
C ASP A 305 -25.51 -18.09 19.69
N ARG A 306 -26.09 -17.64 18.59
CA ARG A 306 -26.26 -16.21 18.33
C ARG A 306 -27.18 -15.54 19.34
N ALA A 307 -28.23 -16.24 19.83
CA ALA A 307 -29.16 -15.68 20.81
C ALA A 307 -28.47 -15.43 22.15
N SER A 308 -27.62 -16.37 22.61
CA SER A 308 -26.79 -16.20 23.80
C SER A 308 -25.85 -15.00 23.69
N LEU A 309 -25.20 -14.80 22.54
CA LEU A 309 -24.34 -13.64 22.30
C LEU A 309 -25.12 -12.32 22.29
N LEU A 310 -26.32 -12.29 21.73
CA LEU A 310 -27.18 -11.10 21.74
C LEU A 310 -27.71 -10.74 23.14
N ALA A 311 -27.84 -11.74 24.02
CA ALA A 311 -28.24 -11.55 25.41
C ALA A 311 -27.10 -11.05 26.34
N MET A 312 -25.84 -11.17 25.90
CA MET A 312 -24.69 -10.62 26.63
C MET A 312 -24.65 -9.09 26.57
N PRO A 313 -23.95 -8.42 27.51
CA PRO A 313 -23.71 -6.97 27.42
C PRO A 313 -23.15 -6.56 26.08
N GLN A 314 -23.84 -5.66 25.37
CA GLN A 314 -23.44 -5.17 24.06
C GLN A 314 -22.65 -3.86 24.20
N HIS A 315 -21.58 -3.71 23.40
CA HIS A 315 -20.82 -2.48 23.29
C HIS A 315 -20.84 -1.97 21.85
N THR A 316 -20.93 -0.66 21.68
CA THR A 316 -20.88 -0.01 20.35
C THR A 316 -19.65 0.87 20.25
N ALA A 317 -18.85 0.65 19.19
CA ALA A 317 -17.67 1.45 18.86
C ALA A 317 -17.72 1.91 17.40
N VAL A 318 -17.30 3.17 17.16
CA VAL A 318 -17.18 3.72 15.80
C VAL A 318 -15.74 3.54 15.33
N LEU A 319 -15.53 2.54 14.50
CA LEU A 319 -14.18 2.12 14.12
C LEU A 319 -14.01 2.04 12.61
N PRO A 320 -12.83 2.41 12.09
CA PRO A 320 -12.47 2.17 10.71
C PRO A 320 -12.07 0.70 10.51
N ILE A 321 -12.43 0.16 9.36
CA ILE A 321 -11.79 -1.01 8.76
C ILE A 321 -11.08 -0.56 7.51
N ALA A 322 -9.82 -0.91 7.34
CA ALA A 322 -9.01 -0.57 6.18
C ALA A 322 -8.43 -1.82 5.53
N CYS A 323 -8.50 -1.87 4.21
CA CYS A 323 -7.96 -2.97 3.40
C CYS A 323 -6.54 -2.68 2.93
N VAL A 324 -5.79 -3.72 2.61
CA VAL A 324 -4.48 -3.63 1.94
C VAL A 324 -4.57 -2.90 0.60
N GLU A 325 -5.70 -2.95 -0.05
CA GLU A 325 -6.02 -2.26 -1.31
C GLU A 325 -6.08 -0.72 -1.16
N GLY A 326 -5.97 -0.19 0.05
CA GLY A 326 -5.94 1.26 0.34
C GLY A 326 -7.31 1.89 0.60
N TRP A 327 -8.41 1.16 0.42
CA TRP A 327 -9.72 1.66 0.80
C TRP A 327 -9.99 1.48 2.29
N SER A 328 -10.85 2.31 2.85
CA SER A 328 -11.32 2.19 4.22
C SER A 328 -12.76 2.68 4.37
N THR A 329 -13.41 2.18 5.41
CA THR A 329 -14.73 2.61 5.82
C THR A 329 -14.80 2.74 7.33
N THR A 330 -15.54 3.73 7.85
CA THR A 330 -15.77 3.92 9.30
C THR A 330 -17.23 3.64 9.59
N GLN A 331 -17.50 2.67 10.46
CA GLN A 331 -18.85 2.20 10.79
C GLN A 331 -19.05 2.11 12.29
N ALA A 332 -20.32 2.16 12.74
CA ALA A 332 -20.70 1.88 14.12
C ALA A 332 -20.91 0.37 14.28
N TRP A 333 -19.99 -0.29 14.98
CA TRP A 333 -20.02 -1.73 15.23
C TRP A 333 -20.59 -2.01 16.61
N THR A 334 -21.54 -2.94 16.71
CA THR A 334 -22.13 -3.35 17.99
C THR A 334 -21.97 -4.84 18.19
N GLY A 335 -21.50 -5.25 19.36
CA GLY A 335 -21.29 -6.65 19.69
C GLY A 335 -20.74 -6.85 21.10
N VAL A 336 -20.23 -8.03 21.38
CA VAL A 336 -19.65 -8.43 22.67
C VAL A 336 -18.15 -8.10 22.66
N ARG A 337 -17.64 -7.50 23.73
CA ARG A 337 -16.20 -7.24 23.88
C ARG A 337 -15.41 -8.54 23.91
N LEU A 338 -14.28 -8.57 23.23
CA LEU A 338 -13.40 -9.74 23.22
C LEU A 338 -12.88 -10.06 24.62
N ALA A 339 -12.62 -9.04 25.46
CA ALA A 339 -12.24 -9.23 26.85
C ALA A 339 -13.31 -9.96 27.68
N ASP A 340 -14.60 -9.74 27.38
CA ASP A 340 -15.70 -10.42 28.08
C ASP A 340 -15.78 -11.88 27.66
N LEU A 341 -15.57 -12.17 26.38
CA LEU A 341 -15.49 -13.55 25.87
C LEU A 341 -14.26 -14.29 26.44
N ALA A 342 -13.13 -13.61 26.59
CA ALA A 342 -11.93 -14.19 27.20
C ALA A 342 -12.17 -14.56 28.68
N ARG A 343 -12.84 -13.68 29.44
CA ARG A 343 -13.24 -13.97 30.83
C ARG A 343 -14.23 -15.16 30.90
N LEU A 344 -15.19 -15.20 30.01
CA LEU A 344 -16.15 -16.32 29.94
C LEU A 344 -15.46 -17.66 29.60
N ALA A 345 -14.44 -17.62 28.76
CA ALA A 345 -13.60 -18.79 28.46
C ALA A 345 -12.66 -19.21 29.61
N GLY A 346 -12.59 -18.43 30.72
CA GLY A 346 -11.69 -18.71 31.84
C GLY A 346 -10.25 -18.19 31.62
N VAL A 347 -10.01 -17.31 30.64
CA VAL A 347 -8.70 -16.72 30.32
C VAL A 347 -8.80 -15.19 30.37
N PRO A 348 -8.93 -14.56 31.57
CA PRO A 348 -9.19 -13.14 31.67
C PRO A 348 -8.03 -12.23 31.20
N ALA A 349 -6.79 -12.77 31.14
CA ALA A 349 -5.59 -12.07 30.69
C ALA A 349 -4.87 -12.89 29.60
N PRO A 350 -5.46 -13.01 28.40
CA PRO A 350 -4.85 -13.79 27.33
C PRO A 350 -3.60 -13.10 26.80
N ARG A 351 -2.55 -13.88 26.51
CA ARG A 351 -1.36 -13.41 25.77
C ARG A 351 -1.69 -13.28 24.27
N SER A 352 -2.56 -14.14 23.76
CA SER A 352 -3.02 -14.09 22.39
C SER A 352 -4.38 -14.78 22.26
N ALA A 353 -5.04 -14.54 21.13
CA ALA A 353 -6.24 -15.26 20.74
C ALA A 353 -6.16 -15.65 19.26
N ARG A 354 -6.36 -16.93 18.95
CA ARG A 354 -6.54 -17.40 17.58
C ARG A 354 -8.03 -17.40 17.25
N VAL A 355 -8.39 -16.59 16.27
CA VAL A 355 -9.75 -16.54 15.74
C VAL A 355 -9.82 -17.36 14.47
N SER A 356 -10.82 -18.21 14.34
CA SER A 356 -11.07 -19.03 13.16
C SER A 356 -12.46 -18.76 12.58
N SER A 357 -12.53 -18.66 11.26
CA SER A 357 -13.76 -18.51 10.49
C SER A 357 -14.36 -19.87 10.11
N VAL A 358 -15.61 -19.91 9.68
CA VAL A 358 -16.18 -21.06 8.97
C VAL A 358 -15.59 -21.23 7.56
N GLU A 359 -14.90 -20.23 7.04
CA GLU A 359 -14.16 -20.31 5.78
C GLU A 359 -13.08 -21.39 5.85
N ARG A 360 -13.13 -22.36 4.92
CA ARG A 360 -12.29 -23.56 5.00
C ARG A 360 -10.86 -23.37 4.49
N ALA A 361 -10.64 -22.42 3.63
CA ALA A 361 -9.34 -22.18 3.00
C ALA A 361 -9.14 -20.68 2.67
N GLY A 362 -7.88 -20.28 2.58
CA GLY A 362 -7.49 -18.90 2.21
C GLY A 362 -6.88 -18.10 3.36
N ALA A 363 -6.27 -16.99 3.02
CA ALA A 363 -5.54 -16.13 3.96
C ALA A 363 -6.44 -15.43 5.00
N PHE A 364 -7.76 -15.48 4.84
CA PHE A 364 -8.73 -14.80 5.70
C PHE A 364 -9.45 -15.74 6.65
N ASN A 365 -9.18 -17.06 6.60
CA ASN A 365 -9.86 -18.07 7.39
C ASN A 365 -9.47 -18.05 8.88
N ALA A 366 -8.36 -17.43 9.24
CA ALA A 366 -7.94 -17.29 10.63
C ALA A 366 -7.10 -16.03 10.83
N ALA A 367 -7.09 -15.51 12.06
CA ALA A 367 -6.20 -14.46 12.51
C ALA A 367 -5.75 -14.73 13.95
N THR A 368 -4.55 -14.29 14.30
CA THR A 368 -4.07 -14.31 15.68
C THR A 368 -3.96 -12.88 16.18
N LEU A 369 -4.59 -12.60 17.30
CA LEU A 369 -4.59 -11.30 17.97
C LEU A 369 -3.65 -11.36 19.17
N HIS A 370 -2.93 -10.27 19.45
CA HIS A 370 -2.17 -10.09 20.69
C HIS A 370 -3.11 -9.87 21.88
N GLY A 371 -2.64 -10.17 23.08
CA GLY A 371 -3.41 -9.93 24.29
C GLY A 371 -3.86 -8.48 24.47
N SER A 372 -2.98 -7.52 24.16
CA SER A 372 -3.34 -6.08 24.18
C SER A 372 -4.46 -5.74 23.21
N GLN A 373 -4.53 -6.39 22.05
CA GLN A 373 -5.58 -6.23 21.06
C GLN A 373 -6.90 -6.85 21.53
N VAL A 374 -6.84 -8.03 22.18
CA VAL A 374 -8.02 -8.68 22.77
C VAL A 374 -8.60 -7.88 23.92
N LEU A 375 -7.75 -7.31 24.76
CA LEU A 375 -8.15 -6.55 25.96
C LEU A 375 -8.53 -5.10 25.68
N HIS A 376 -8.35 -4.62 24.45
CA HIS A 376 -8.76 -3.25 24.09
C HIS A 376 -10.26 -3.06 24.30
N PRO A 377 -10.71 -1.95 24.92
CA PRO A 377 -12.12 -1.74 25.28
C PRO A 377 -13.09 -1.74 24.09
N ASP A 378 -12.60 -1.38 22.90
CA ASP A 378 -13.38 -1.34 21.66
C ASP A 378 -13.13 -2.55 20.75
N ALA A 379 -12.39 -3.58 21.21
CA ALA A 379 -12.23 -4.83 20.47
C ALA A 379 -13.48 -5.69 20.61
N LEU A 380 -14.13 -6.00 19.49
CA LEU A 380 -15.47 -6.60 19.46
C LEU A 380 -15.52 -7.89 18.62
N LEU A 381 -16.33 -8.83 19.11
CA LEU A 381 -17.06 -9.75 18.27
C LEU A 381 -18.35 -9.04 17.84
N ALA A 382 -18.33 -8.37 16.70
CA ALA A 382 -19.44 -7.60 16.20
C ALA A 382 -20.57 -8.49 15.66
N LEU A 383 -21.80 -8.19 16.05
CA LEU A 383 -23.03 -8.87 15.66
C LEU A 383 -23.92 -7.99 14.78
N ARG A 384 -23.71 -6.64 14.87
CA ARG A 384 -24.47 -5.62 14.15
C ARG A 384 -23.52 -4.53 13.63
N VAL A 385 -23.98 -3.84 12.60
CA VAL A 385 -23.34 -2.64 12.05
C VAL A 385 -24.39 -1.55 11.80
N ASN A 386 -24.10 -0.32 12.20
CA ASN A 386 -24.99 0.83 12.02
C ASN A 386 -26.43 0.57 12.50
N GLY A 387 -26.57 -0.17 13.61
CA GLY A 387 -27.86 -0.53 14.22
C GLY A 387 -28.59 -1.71 13.60
N ALA A 388 -28.15 -2.24 12.44
CA ALA A 388 -28.76 -3.39 11.78
C ALA A 388 -27.89 -4.66 11.89
N GLU A 389 -28.44 -5.81 11.53
CA GLU A 389 -27.68 -7.04 11.42
C GLU A 389 -26.61 -6.95 10.33
N LEU A 390 -25.50 -7.66 10.53
CA LEU A 390 -24.50 -7.82 9.50
C LEU A 390 -25.12 -8.53 8.29
N SER A 391 -24.83 -8.03 7.08
CA SER A 391 -25.09 -8.85 5.89
C SER A 391 -24.16 -10.06 5.84
N VAL A 392 -24.50 -11.04 5.05
CA VAL A 392 -23.68 -12.24 4.86
C VAL A 392 -22.27 -11.85 4.39
N ASP A 393 -22.16 -10.92 3.44
CA ASP A 393 -20.88 -10.45 2.90
C ASP A 393 -20.06 -9.65 3.90
N HIS A 394 -20.70 -9.04 4.90
CA HIS A 394 -20.02 -8.31 5.97
C HIS A 394 -19.69 -9.17 7.18
N GLY A 395 -20.02 -10.48 7.15
CA GLY A 395 -19.58 -11.44 8.14
C GLY A 395 -20.66 -11.96 9.10
N PHE A 396 -21.95 -11.89 8.73
CA PHE A 396 -22.99 -12.58 9.52
C PHE A 396 -22.63 -14.06 9.69
N PRO A 397 -22.76 -14.67 10.88
CA PRO A 397 -23.45 -14.19 12.09
C PRO A 397 -22.61 -13.29 13.01
N ALA A 398 -21.28 -13.34 12.91
CA ALA A 398 -20.37 -12.58 13.74
C ALA A 398 -19.03 -12.36 13.05
N ARG A 399 -18.43 -11.18 13.29
CA ARG A 399 -17.08 -10.84 12.81
C ARG A 399 -16.23 -10.20 13.89
N ILE A 400 -14.93 -10.32 13.76
CA ILE A 400 -13.99 -9.53 14.58
C ILE A 400 -13.90 -8.11 14.06
N VAL A 401 -13.83 -7.16 14.99
CA VAL A 401 -13.45 -5.76 14.74
C VAL A 401 -12.53 -5.31 15.86
N VAL A 402 -11.27 -5.06 15.52
CA VAL A 402 -10.24 -4.57 16.45
C VAL A 402 -9.69 -3.25 15.91
N PRO A 403 -9.55 -2.20 16.74
CA PRO A 403 -9.03 -0.92 16.32
C PRO A 403 -7.66 -1.02 15.66
N ALA A 404 -7.43 -0.16 14.67
CA ALA A 404 -6.16 0.01 13.94
C ALA A 404 -5.60 -1.22 13.22
N LEU A 405 -6.28 -2.36 13.20
CA LEU A 405 -5.81 -3.54 12.49
C LEU A 405 -6.20 -3.54 11.01
N PRO A 406 -5.37 -4.17 10.14
CA PRO A 406 -5.75 -4.47 8.77
C PRO A 406 -7.03 -5.31 8.69
N GLY A 407 -7.79 -5.14 7.61
CA GLY A 407 -9.03 -5.89 7.40
C GLY A 407 -8.85 -7.42 7.46
N VAL A 408 -7.69 -7.93 7.08
CA VAL A 408 -7.34 -9.38 7.16
C VAL A 408 -7.27 -9.90 8.60
N HIS A 409 -7.00 -9.04 9.57
CA HIS A 409 -6.99 -9.41 11.00
C HIS A 409 -8.36 -9.21 11.68
N ASN A 410 -9.37 -8.88 10.91
CA ASN A 410 -10.76 -8.79 11.33
C ASN A 410 -11.61 -9.88 10.64
N PRO A 411 -11.42 -11.19 10.97
CA PRO A 411 -12.10 -12.29 10.31
C PRO A 411 -13.61 -12.14 10.33
N LYS A 412 -14.22 -12.54 9.21
CA LYS A 412 -15.67 -12.68 9.04
C LYS A 412 -16.12 -14.10 9.33
N TRP A 413 -17.41 -14.29 9.57
CA TRP A 413 -18.01 -15.61 9.77
C TRP A 413 -17.30 -16.42 10.87
N VAL A 414 -17.04 -15.79 12.01
CA VAL A 414 -16.26 -16.37 13.11
C VAL A 414 -16.94 -17.61 13.66
N ALA A 415 -16.20 -18.73 13.79
CA ALA A 415 -16.67 -19.99 14.34
C ALA A 415 -16.00 -20.33 15.68
N ALA A 416 -14.74 -19.93 15.87
CA ALA A 416 -14.03 -20.21 17.10
C ALA A 416 -13.07 -19.08 17.49
N ILE A 417 -12.88 -18.89 18.80
CA ILE A 417 -11.85 -18.05 19.38
C ILE A 417 -11.14 -18.86 20.45
N ASP A 418 -9.86 -19.12 20.26
CA ASP A 418 -9.02 -19.89 21.17
C ASP A 418 -8.04 -18.94 21.89
N PHE A 419 -8.33 -18.67 23.16
CA PHE A 419 -7.55 -17.79 24.00
C PHE A 419 -6.38 -18.53 24.61
N ARG A 420 -5.18 -17.95 24.57
CA ARG A 420 -3.98 -18.54 25.15
C ARG A 420 -3.50 -17.71 26.35
N ALA A 421 -3.41 -18.34 27.50
CA ALA A 421 -2.78 -17.75 28.68
C ALA A 421 -1.24 -17.63 28.48
N GLY A 422 -0.61 -16.73 29.20
CA GLY A 422 0.87 -16.68 29.25
C GLY A 422 1.39 -17.83 30.09
N GLY A 423 2.18 -18.74 29.50
CA GLY A 423 2.79 -19.83 30.29
C GLY A 423 3.45 -20.94 29.50
N ASP A 424 3.09 -21.21 28.25
CA ASP A 424 3.72 -22.28 27.46
C ASP A 424 4.29 -21.71 26.16
N ALA A 425 5.62 -21.62 26.08
CA ALA A 425 6.40 -21.33 24.88
C ALA A 425 6.78 -22.65 24.21
#